data_a033ae567770b12388593cb9f7ba239f
#
_entry.id   a033ae567770b12388593cb9f7ba239f
#
_cell.length_a   1.000
_cell.length_b   1.000
_cell.length_c   1.000
_cell.angle_alpha   90.00
_cell.angle_beta   90.00
_cell.angle_gamma   90.00
#
_symmetry.space_group_name_H-M   'P 1'
#
loop_
_entity.id
_entity.type
_entity.pdbx_description
1 polymer ?
#
loop_
_entity_poly.entity_id
_entity_poly.type
_entity_poly.pdbx_seq_one_letter_code
_entity_poly.pdbx_strand_id
1 'polypeptide(L)'
;QRQMCKETGTTHADYIYGEVPCVRNLTKEEIDEAYEKNTGVLIAEYFKNSDYEAVPAVLCKNHGPFTWGKDAHEAVHNAVVLEEVAKMACRCETINPQVKPAPQELQDKHYYRKHGANAYYGQIKR
;
A
#
# COMPACT_ATOMS: atom_id res chain seq x y z
N GLN A 1 -7.47 -12.96 10.86
CA GLN A 1 -6.29 -12.08 10.88
C GLN A 1 -6.42 -11.02 9.79
N ARG A 2 -6.72 -9.81 10.20
CA ARG A 2 -6.74 -8.66 9.32
C ARG A 2 -5.29 -8.16 9.21
N GLN A 3 -4.57 -8.66 8.21
CA GLN A 3 -3.21 -8.21 7.89
C GLN A 3 -3.24 -7.27 6.68
N MET A 4 -4.14 -6.31 6.69
CA MET A 4 -4.18 -5.24 5.71
C MET A 4 -3.99 -3.93 6.47
N CYS A 5 -3.14 -3.06 5.94
CA CYS A 5 -3.02 -1.72 6.48
C CYS A 5 -4.23 -0.93 6.03
N LYS A 6 -5.23 -0.82 6.93
CA LYS A 6 -6.44 -0.05 6.66
C LYS A 6 -6.12 1.41 6.41
N GLU A 7 -6.82 1.97 5.48
CA GLU A 7 -6.80 3.41 5.28
C GLU A 7 -7.36 4.13 6.50
N THR A 8 -6.49 4.85 7.21
CA THR A 8 -6.82 5.48 8.49
C THR A 8 -7.00 6.99 8.40
N GLY A 9 -6.81 7.60 7.21
CA GLY A 9 -7.01 9.03 7.06
C GLY A 9 -6.35 9.65 5.83
N THR A 10 -6.41 10.97 5.78
CA THR A 10 -6.04 11.78 4.62
C THR A 10 -4.57 11.66 4.21
N THR A 11 -3.65 11.45 5.16
CA THR A 11 -2.23 11.22 4.84
C THR A 11 -2.03 9.93 4.07
N HIS A 12 -2.71 8.85 4.46
CA HIS A 12 -2.69 7.60 3.72
C HIS A 12 -3.24 7.82 2.29
N ALA A 13 -4.42 8.41 2.19
CA ALA A 13 -5.10 8.68 0.92
C ALA A 13 -4.33 9.60 -0.05
N ASP A 14 -3.44 10.46 0.48
CA ASP A 14 -2.59 11.32 -0.34
C ASP A 14 -1.53 10.55 -1.15
N TYR A 15 -1.19 9.32 -0.76
CA TYR A 15 -0.10 8.52 -1.36
C TYR A 15 -0.53 7.14 -1.85
N ILE A 16 -1.52 6.54 -1.21
CA ILE A 16 -1.96 5.17 -1.50
C ILE A 16 -3.48 5.18 -1.65
N TYR A 17 -3.98 4.68 -2.77
CA TYR A 17 -5.41 4.64 -3.07
C TYR A 17 -6.02 3.33 -2.58
N GLY A 18 -6.52 3.34 -1.37
CA GLY A 18 -7.14 2.18 -0.73
C GLY A 18 -6.25 1.47 0.28
N GLU A 19 -6.62 0.27 0.61
CA GLU A 19 -5.90 -0.55 1.58
C GLU A 19 -4.62 -1.13 0.98
N VAL A 20 -3.54 -1.14 1.75
CA VAL A 20 -2.32 -1.87 1.37
C VAL A 20 -2.58 -3.37 1.52
N PRO A 21 -2.51 -4.15 0.45
CA PRO A 21 -2.81 -5.57 0.49
C PRO A 21 -1.76 -6.38 1.27
N CYS A 22 -2.20 -7.52 1.81
CA CYS A 22 -1.32 -8.52 2.37
C CYS A 22 -1.52 -9.85 1.63
N VAL A 23 -0.53 -10.26 0.84
CA VAL A 23 -0.58 -11.54 0.14
C VAL A 23 -0.34 -12.71 1.10
N ARG A 24 -0.83 -13.91 0.72
CA ARG A 24 -0.71 -15.14 1.50
C ARG A 24 0.73 -15.55 1.78
N ASN A 25 0.91 -16.51 2.66
CA ASN A 25 2.18 -17.23 2.76
C ASN A 25 2.46 -18.02 1.47
N LEU A 26 3.73 -18.18 1.16
CA LEU A 26 4.17 -19.19 0.21
C LEU A 26 3.88 -20.60 0.76
N THR A 27 3.63 -21.54 -0.13
CA THR A 27 3.55 -22.96 0.24
C THR A 27 4.95 -23.54 0.45
N LYS A 28 5.02 -24.73 1.06
CA LYS A 28 6.30 -25.41 1.24
C LYS A 28 7.01 -25.64 -0.09
N GLU A 29 6.27 -26.09 -1.11
CA GLU A 29 6.79 -26.36 -2.45
C GLU A 29 7.35 -25.08 -3.09
N GLU A 30 6.64 -23.96 -3.01
CA GLU A 30 7.08 -22.67 -3.53
C GLU A 30 8.37 -22.18 -2.85
N ILE A 31 8.52 -22.45 -1.54
CA ILE A 31 9.73 -22.12 -0.77
C ILE A 31 10.92 -23.00 -1.19
N ASP A 32 10.68 -24.31 -1.29
CA ASP A 32 11.74 -25.29 -1.59
C ASP A 32 12.23 -25.17 -3.04
N GLU A 33 11.35 -24.79 -4.00
CA GLU A 33 11.68 -24.70 -5.40
C GLU A 33 12.46 -23.43 -5.76
N ALA A 34 11.91 -22.25 -5.45
CA ALA A 34 12.52 -20.96 -5.82
C ALA A 34 11.92 -19.81 -4.99
N TYR A 35 12.30 -19.69 -3.75
CA TYR A 35 11.73 -18.78 -2.76
C TYR A 35 11.56 -17.33 -3.24
N GLU A 36 12.64 -16.70 -3.70
CA GLU A 36 12.64 -15.28 -4.10
C GLU A 36 11.79 -15.07 -5.35
N LYS A 37 11.92 -15.97 -6.33
CA LYS A 37 11.13 -15.93 -7.55
C LYS A 37 9.64 -16.09 -7.26
N ASN A 38 9.27 -17.08 -6.43
CA ASN A 38 7.88 -17.36 -6.10
C ASN A 38 7.25 -16.28 -5.25
N THR A 39 8.03 -15.57 -4.40
CA THR A 39 7.59 -14.35 -3.74
C THR A 39 7.21 -13.28 -4.76
N GLY A 40 8.06 -13.04 -5.76
CA GLY A 40 7.77 -12.07 -6.83
C GLY A 40 6.55 -12.47 -7.69
N VAL A 41 6.42 -13.75 -8.02
CA VAL A 41 5.26 -14.27 -8.76
C VAL A 41 3.97 -14.05 -7.98
N LEU A 42 3.96 -14.35 -6.68
CA LEU A 42 2.80 -14.16 -5.81
C LEU A 42 2.34 -12.69 -5.77
N ILE A 43 3.29 -11.75 -5.68
CA ILE A 43 3.01 -10.31 -5.73
C ILE A 43 2.43 -9.92 -7.09
N ALA A 44 3.09 -10.34 -8.18
CA ALA A 44 2.65 -10.03 -9.54
C ALA A 44 1.25 -10.59 -9.85
N GLU A 45 0.94 -11.78 -9.36
CA GLU A 45 -0.38 -12.40 -9.51
C GLU A 45 -1.48 -11.60 -8.82
N TYR A 46 -1.20 -11.09 -7.61
CA TYR A 46 -2.15 -10.24 -6.91
C TYR A 46 -2.49 -8.98 -7.72
N PHE A 47 -1.48 -8.34 -8.31
CA PHE A 47 -1.64 -7.09 -9.05
C PHE A 47 -2.09 -7.24 -10.51
N LYS A 48 -2.33 -8.45 -11.03
CA LYS A 48 -2.88 -8.63 -12.39
C LYS A 48 -4.20 -7.90 -12.63
N ASN A 49 -5.02 -7.76 -11.57
CA ASN A 49 -6.34 -7.14 -11.61
C ASN A 49 -6.46 -5.93 -10.66
N SER A 50 -5.34 -5.38 -10.23
CA SER A 50 -5.29 -4.26 -9.29
C SER A 50 -4.35 -3.18 -9.82
N ASP A 51 -4.61 -1.93 -9.47
CA ASP A 51 -3.78 -0.79 -9.88
C ASP A 51 -2.53 -0.70 -9.01
N TYR A 52 -1.42 -1.22 -9.50
CA TYR A 52 -0.13 -1.21 -8.81
C TYR A 52 0.51 0.19 -8.76
N GLU A 53 0.09 1.13 -9.62
CA GLU A 53 0.57 2.52 -9.57
C GLU A 53 -0.16 3.31 -8.48
N ALA A 54 -1.45 3.06 -8.30
CA ALA A 54 -2.24 3.69 -7.25
C ALA A 54 -1.96 3.11 -5.85
N VAL A 55 -1.51 1.85 -5.78
CA VAL A 55 -1.12 1.16 -4.53
C VAL A 55 0.31 0.64 -4.68
N PRO A 56 1.34 1.50 -4.51
CA PRO A 56 2.74 1.14 -4.78
C PRO A 56 3.40 0.35 -3.62
N ALA A 57 2.65 -0.53 -2.99
CA ALA A 57 3.09 -1.29 -1.82
C ALA A 57 2.30 -2.60 -1.66
N VAL A 58 2.94 -3.60 -1.05
CA VAL A 58 2.31 -4.86 -0.65
C VAL A 58 2.99 -5.42 0.61
N LEU A 59 2.22 -6.04 1.47
CA LEU A 59 2.73 -6.82 2.59
C LEU A 59 2.76 -8.29 2.19
N CYS A 60 3.89 -8.96 2.38
CA CYS A 60 3.97 -10.41 2.26
C CYS A 60 3.90 -11.03 3.66
N LYS A 61 2.92 -11.88 3.89
CA LYS A 61 2.66 -12.50 5.19
C LYS A 61 3.91 -13.20 5.70
N ASN A 62 4.29 -12.92 6.97
CA ASN A 62 5.48 -13.47 7.65
C ASN A 62 6.83 -13.13 6.98
N HIS A 63 6.84 -12.24 5.99
CA HIS A 63 8.06 -11.78 5.35
C HIS A 63 8.32 -10.30 5.64
N GLY A 64 7.44 -9.40 5.14
CA GLY A 64 7.59 -7.96 5.27
C GLY A 64 7.01 -7.20 4.08
N PRO A 65 7.25 -5.89 4.00
CA PRO A 65 6.76 -5.05 2.93
C PRO A 65 7.65 -5.12 1.67
N PHE A 66 6.99 -4.91 0.53
CA PHE A 66 7.62 -4.52 -0.72
C PHE A 66 7.01 -3.22 -1.21
N THR A 67 7.84 -2.32 -1.73
CA THR A 67 7.41 -1.06 -2.32
C THR A 67 8.11 -0.83 -3.64
N TRP A 68 7.49 -0.06 -4.52
CA TRP A 68 8.02 0.30 -5.82
C TRP A 68 7.69 1.74 -6.18
N GLY A 69 8.19 2.19 -7.30
CA GLY A 69 7.95 3.51 -7.88
C GLY A 69 8.62 3.59 -9.25
N LYS A 70 8.49 4.72 -9.93
CA LYS A 70 9.10 4.95 -11.24
C LYS A 70 10.64 4.94 -11.22
N ASP A 71 11.21 5.15 -10.03
CA ASP A 71 12.66 5.13 -9.78
C ASP A 71 12.96 4.71 -8.34
N ALA A 72 14.24 4.50 -8.02
CA ALA A 72 14.67 4.07 -6.70
C ALA A 72 14.32 5.08 -5.60
N HIS A 73 14.35 6.38 -5.90
CA HIS A 73 14.01 7.43 -4.94
C HIS A 73 12.54 7.33 -4.55
N GLU A 74 11.64 7.16 -5.52
CA GLU A 74 10.21 7.01 -5.26
C GLU A 74 9.89 5.70 -4.53
N ALA A 75 10.56 4.59 -4.88
CA ALA A 75 10.40 3.32 -4.17
C ALA A 75 10.75 3.45 -2.68
N VAL A 76 11.86 4.13 -2.35
CA VAL A 76 12.27 4.41 -0.97
C VAL A 76 11.31 5.37 -0.29
N HIS A 77 10.84 6.41 -0.98
CA HIS A 77 9.81 7.32 -0.45
C HIS A 77 8.55 6.55 -0.07
N ASN A 78 8.07 5.67 -0.94
CA ASN A 78 6.89 4.85 -0.68
C ASN A 78 7.10 3.88 0.50
N ALA A 79 8.32 3.38 0.72
CA ALA A 79 8.64 2.59 1.89
C ALA A 79 8.52 3.39 3.20
N VAL A 80 9.00 4.64 3.21
CA VAL A 80 8.84 5.55 4.37
C VAL A 80 7.36 5.86 4.62
N VAL A 81 6.61 6.16 3.57
CA VAL A 81 5.16 6.40 3.67
C VAL A 81 4.45 5.18 4.23
N LEU A 82 4.76 3.98 3.70
CA LEU A 82 4.15 2.73 4.17
C LEU A 82 4.39 2.50 5.65
N GLU A 83 5.62 2.69 6.13
CA GLU A 83 5.96 2.54 7.55
C GLU A 83 5.15 3.49 8.43
N GLU A 84 5.02 4.76 8.05
CA GLU A 84 4.27 5.75 8.82
C GLU A 84 2.76 5.48 8.80
N VAL A 85 2.17 5.11 7.66
CA VAL A 85 0.73 4.78 7.62
C VAL A 85 0.42 3.50 8.38
N ALA A 86 1.33 2.52 8.38
CA ALA A 86 1.20 1.31 9.19
C ALA A 86 1.22 1.63 10.69
N LYS A 87 2.11 2.50 11.15
CA LYS A 87 2.14 3.00 12.55
C LYS A 87 0.84 3.72 12.92
N MET A 88 0.34 4.57 12.03
CA MET A 88 -0.95 5.25 12.25
C MET A 88 -2.09 4.27 12.36
N ALA A 89 -2.18 3.28 11.47
CA ALA A 89 -3.20 2.24 11.50
C ALA A 89 -3.18 1.45 12.81
N CYS A 90 -2.00 0.97 13.22
CA CYS A 90 -1.83 0.25 14.49
C CYS A 90 -2.27 1.09 15.70
N ARG A 91 -1.92 2.37 15.74
CA ARG A 91 -2.32 3.27 16.82
C ARG A 91 -3.83 3.50 16.84
N CYS A 92 -4.44 3.73 15.67
CA CYS A 92 -5.89 3.91 15.56
C CYS A 92 -6.64 2.67 16.04
N GLU A 93 -6.22 1.46 15.63
CA GLU A 93 -6.83 0.21 16.06
C GLU A 93 -6.61 -0.07 17.56
N THR A 94 -5.47 0.34 18.11
CA THR A 94 -5.19 0.22 19.55
C THR A 94 -6.10 1.13 20.38
N ILE A 95 -6.34 2.37 19.90
CA ILE A 95 -7.21 3.34 20.59
C ILE A 95 -8.68 2.97 20.43
N ASN A 96 -9.07 2.55 19.23
CA ASN A 96 -10.44 2.15 18.91
C ASN A 96 -10.46 0.92 18.00
N PRO A 97 -10.62 -0.30 18.56
CA PRO A 97 -10.69 -1.54 17.76
C PRO A 97 -11.88 -1.59 16.78
N GLN A 98 -12.85 -0.68 16.91
CA GLN A 98 -14.00 -0.55 16.02
C GLN A 98 -13.81 0.51 14.94
N VAL A 99 -12.60 1.08 14.80
CA VAL A 99 -12.30 2.09 13.78
C VAL A 99 -12.64 1.56 12.38
N LYS A 100 -13.34 2.38 11.61
CA LYS A 100 -13.67 2.09 10.22
C LYS A 100 -12.66 2.79 9.30
N PRO A 101 -12.47 2.27 8.07
CA PRO A 101 -11.73 3.01 7.04
C PRO A 101 -12.31 4.39 6.79
N ALA A 102 -11.50 5.30 6.25
CA ALA A 102 -11.98 6.61 5.80
C ALA A 102 -13.08 6.45 4.73
N PRO A 103 -14.07 7.37 4.69
CA PRO A 103 -15.08 7.35 3.63
C PRO A 103 -14.44 7.45 2.24
N GLN A 104 -15.02 6.74 1.26
CA GLN A 104 -14.50 6.70 -0.12
C GLN A 104 -14.38 8.10 -0.72
N GLU A 105 -15.36 8.97 -0.47
CA GLU A 105 -15.36 10.35 -1.00
C GLU A 105 -14.19 11.18 -0.46
N LEU A 106 -13.78 10.92 0.78
CA LEU A 106 -12.62 11.58 1.38
C LEU A 106 -11.32 11.05 0.76
N GLN A 107 -11.23 9.74 0.54
CA GLN A 107 -10.12 9.09 -0.12
C GLN A 107 -9.95 9.63 -1.54
N ASP A 108 -11.02 9.64 -2.34
CA ASP A 108 -11.03 10.16 -3.71
C ASP A 108 -10.55 11.61 -3.76
N LYS A 109 -11.09 12.46 -2.86
CA LYS A 109 -10.73 13.86 -2.78
C LYS A 109 -9.24 14.07 -2.52
N HIS A 110 -8.66 13.29 -1.59
CA HIS A 110 -7.25 13.42 -1.24
C HIS A 110 -6.32 12.83 -2.29
N TYR A 111 -6.65 11.68 -2.83
CA TYR A 111 -5.84 11.04 -3.86
C TYR A 111 -5.82 11.85 -5.15
N TYR A 112 -6.99 12.16 -5.72
CA TYR A 112 -7.07 12.82 -7.02
C TYR A 112 -6.66 14.29 -7.03
N ARG A 113 -6.58 14.97 -5.88
CA ARG A 113 -5.98 16.32 -5.84
C ARG A 113 -4.46 16.32 -6.12
N LYS A 114 -3.79 15.17 -5.92
CA LYS A 114 -2.35 15.00 -6.14
C LYS A 114 -2.03 14.17 -7.38
N HIS A 115 -2.92 13.28 -7.77
CA HIS A 115 -2.71 12.29 -8.83
C HIS A 115 -3.71 12.46 -9.96
N GLY A 116 -3.29 12.12 -11.19
CA GLY A 116 -4.14 12.17 -12.37
C GLY A 116 -4.14 13.52 -13.09
N ALA A 117 -4.95 13.59 -14.17
CA ALA A 117 -4.96 14.71 -15.11
C ALA A 117 -5.42 16.06 -14.49
N ASN A 118 -6.21 16.00 -13.43
CA ASN A 118 -6.78 17.17 -12.76
C ASN A 118 -6.10 17.50 -11.42
N ALA A 119 -4.90 16.96 -11.18
CA ALA A 119 -4.16 17.23 -9.96
C ALA A 119 -3.80 18.72 -9.84
N TYR A 120 -4.04 19.29 -8.66
CA TYR A 120 -3.82 20.73 -8.40
C TYR A 120 -3.00 20.98 -7.13
N TYR A 121 -2.81 19.97 -6.28
CA TYR A 121 -2.11 20.10 -4.99
C TYR A 121 -0.74 19.43 -5.07
N GLY A 122 0.30 20.14 -4.58
CA GLY A 122 1.67 19.62 -4.56
C GLY A 122 2.36 19.57 -5.92
N GLN A 123 1.74 20.15 -6.98
CA GLN A 123 2.34 20.21 -8.30
C GLN A 123 3.41 21.30 -8.34
N ILE A 124 4.63 20.96 -8.75
CA ILE A 124 5.67 21.96 -9.02
C ILE A 124 5.28 22.63 -10.35
N LYS A 125 4.85 23.89 -10.28
CA LYS A 125 4.71 24.71 -11.50
C LYS A 125 6.10 24.87 -12.10
N ARG A 126 6.36 24.20 -13.20
CA ARG A 126 7.54 24.45 -14.06
C ARG A 126 7.31 25.69 -14.88
#